data_d19df0404de1876fc665854b94beef8f
#
_entry.id   d19df0404de1876fc665854b94beef8f
#
_cell.length_a   1.000
_cell.length_b   1.000
_cell.length_c   1.000
_cell.angle_alpha   90.00
_cell.angle_beta   90.00
_cell.angle_gamma   90.00
#
_symmetry.space_group_name_H-M   'P 1'
#
loop_
_entity.id
_entity.type
_entity.pdbx_description
1 polymer ?
#
loop_
_entity_poly.entity_id
_entity_poly.type
_entity_poly.pdbx_seq_one_letter_code
_entity_poly.pdbx_strand_id
1 'polypeptide(L)'
;ILIYMAKSKERRESLVYHAKPRPGKIEVVPTKKYNSQRDLAIAYSPGVAIPCQEIDKDPSNVYKYTNKSNLVAVISNGTAVLGLGDIGPNASKPVMEGKALLFKIFADIDVFDIEINEKDPDKFVDVVKSISTTFGGINLEDIKAPEAFKIEKDLINQLDIPVMHDDQHGTAIISAAALLN
;
A
#
# COMPACT_ATOMS: atom_id res chain seq x y z
N ILE A 1 20.71 13.61 2.90
CA ILE A 1 21.72 13.68 1.84
C ILE A 1 20.98 13.70 0.52
N LEU A 2 21.07 14.79 -0.26
CA LEU A 2 20.40 15.10 -1.51
C LEU A 2 18.99 15.70 -1.38
N ILE A 3 18.89 16.83 -0.67
CA ILE A 3 17.99 17.87 -1.15
C ILE A 3 18.65 18.42 -2.43
N TYR A 4 18.47 17.68 -3.51
CA TYR A 4 18.70 18.25 -4.83
C TYR A 4 17.59 19.27 -5.03
N MET A 5 17.90 20.55 -4.89
CA MET A 5 17.07 21.59 -5.46
C MET A 5 17.08 21.31 -6.96
N ALA A 6 16.09 20.53 -7.43
CA ALA A 6 15.95 20.15 -8.81
C ALA A 6 16.02 21.42 -9.64
N LYS A 7 16.93 21.49 -10.61
CA LYS A 7 17.00 22.59 -11.57
C LYS A 7 15.61 22.80 -12.14
N SER A 8 15.27 23.99 -12.52
CA SER A 8 13.90 24.36 -12.94
C SER A 8 13.32 23.42 -14.01
N LYS A 9 14.17 22.82 -14.85
CA LYS A 9 13.79 21.80 -15.85
C LYS A 9 13.35 20.49 -15.20
N GLU A 10 14.13 19.95 -14.27
CA GLU A 10 13.82 18.69 -13.56
C GLU A 10 12.55 18.82 -12.71
N ARG A 11 12.35 19.97 -12.08
CA ARG A 11 11.11 20.27 -11.36
C ARG A 11 9.91 20.23 -12.29
N ARG A 12 10.00 20.85 -13.48
CA ARG A 12 8.92 20.85 -14.47
C ARG A 12 8.65 19.44 -15.00
N GLU A 13 9.68 18.69 -15.32
CA GLU A 13 9.56 17.30 -15.79
C GLU A 13 8.86 16.42 -14.74
N SER A 14 9.24 16.51 -13.47
CA SER A 14 8.60 15.78 -12.39
C SER A 14 7.11 16.14 -12.25
N LEU A 15 6.77 17.42 -12.25
CA LEU A 15 5.37 17.85 -12.17
C LEU A 15 4.54 17.37 -13.37
N VAL A 16 5.10 17.42 -14.58
CA VAL A 16 4.43 16.92 -15.79
C VAL A 16 4.24 15.42 -15.72
N TYR A 17 5.25 14.66 -15.28
CA TYR A 17 5.16 13.21 -15.11
C TYR A 17 4.02 12.80 -14.18
N HIS A 18 3.84 13.49 -13.04
CA HIS A 18 2.80 13.18 -12.08
C HIS A 18 1.39 13.62 -12.50
N ALA A 19 1.30 14.59 -13.42
CA ALA A 19 0.03 15.17 -13.86
C ALA A 19 -0.48 14.65 -15.21
N LYS A 20 0.41 14.12 -16.08
CA LYS A 20 0.10 13.78 -17.47
C LYS A 20 0.50 12.32 -17.80
N PRO A 21 -0.25 11.67 -18.72
CA PRO A 21 -1.50 12.11 -19.39
C PRO A 21 -2.69 12.11 -18.42
N ARG A 22 -2.57 11.39 -17.30
CA ARG A 22 -3.56 11.23 -16.23
C ARG A 22 -2.85 11.42 -14.88
N PRO A 23 -3.45 12.10 -13.90
CA PRO A 23 -2.84 12.25 -12.57
C PRO A 23 -2.62 10.92 -11.86
N GLY A 24 -1.54 10.86 -11.07
CA GLY A 24 -1.17 9.66 -10.29
C GLY A 24 -0.33 8.64 -11.08
N LYS A 25 0.07 7.57 -10.39
CA LYS A 25 0.95 6.51 -10.94
C LYS A 25 0.29 5.13 -10.97
N ILE A 26 -0.87 4.99 -10.32
CA ILE A 26 -1.61 3.73 -10.23
C ILE A 26 -3.03 3.92 -10.71
N GLU A 27 -3.66 2.84 -11.14
CA GLU A 27 -5.06 2.80 -11.48
C GLU A 27 -5.65 1.45 -11.09
N VAL A 28 -6.97 1.41 -10.89
CA VAL A 28 -7.72 0.17 -10.64
C VAL A 28 -8.42 -0.23 -11.93
N VAL A 29 -8.14 -1.43 -12.40
CA VAL A 29 -8.73 -1.97 -13.63
C VAL A 29 -9.38 -3.33 -13.37
N PRO A 30 -10.51 -3.64 -14.03
CA PRO A 30 -11.13 -4.96 -13.91
C PRO A 30 -10.23 -6.05 -14.51
N THR A 31 -10.13 -7.20 -13.82
CA THR A 31 -9.39 -8.38 -14.29
C THR A 31 -10.28 -9.40 -14.99
N LYS A 32 -11.61 -9.20 -14.96
CA LYS A 32 -12.61 -10.12 -15.52
C LYS A 32 -13.30 -9.49 -16.73
N LYS A 33 -13.84 -10.36 -17.61
CA LYS A 33 -14.67 -9.92 -18.73
C LYS A 33 -15.95 -9.29 -18.22
N TYR A 34 -16.44 -8.25 -18.90
CA TYR A 34 -17.67 -7.51 -18.56
C TYR A 34 -18.43 -7.06 -19.81
N ASN A 35 -18.32 -7.85 -20.91
CA ASN A 35 -18.84 -7.48 -22.24
C ASN A 35 -20.28 -7.97 -22.47
N SER A 36 -20.84 -8.76 -21.57
CA SER A 36 -22.19 -9.31 -21.70
C SER A 36 -22.97 -9.20 -20.41
N GLN A 37 -24.32 -9.23 -20.51
CA GLN A 37 -25.18 -9.33 -19.32
C GLN A 37 -24.91 -10.58 -18.49
N ARG A 38 -24.49 -11.67 -19.14
CA ARG A 38 -24.11 -12.89 -18.45
C ARG A 38 -22.84 -12.67 -17.60
N ASP A 39 -21.84 -11.98 -18.14
CA ASP A 39 -20.64 -11.65 -17.40
C ASP A 39 -20.95 -10.81 -16.15
N LEU A 40 -21.82 -9.81 -16.32
CA LEU A 40 -22.26 -8.95 -15.21
C LEU A 40 -23.08 -9.73 -14.17
N ALA A 41 -23.94 -10.64 -14.60
CA ALA A 41 -24.73 -11.49 -13.70
C ALA A 41 -23.85 -12.45 -12.88
N ILE A 42 -22.74 -12.92 -13.43
CA ILE A 42 -21.75 -13.75 -12.71
C ILE A 42 -20.89 -12.88 -11.80
N ALA A 43 -20.44 -11.73 -12.29
CA ALA A 43 -19.53 -10.84 -11.55
C ALA A 43 -20.20 -10.15 -10.36
N TYR A 44 -21.52 -9.90 -10.43
CA TYR A 44 -22.26 -9.19 -9.39
C TYR A 44 -23.53 -9.98 -8.99
N SER A 45 -24.71 -9.57 -9.39
CA SER A 45 -25.96 -10.19 -8.95
C SER A 45 -26.59 -11.01 -10.07
N PRO A 46 -26.99 -12.29 -9.82
CA PRO A 46 -26.97 -13.05 -8.54
C PRO A 46 -25.70 -13.87 -8.28
N GLY A 47 -24.78 -14.00 -9.25
CA GLY A 47 -23.69 -14.96 -9.23
C GLY A 47 -22.68 -14.75 -8.08
N VAL A 48 -22.45 -13.51 -7.64
CA VAL A 48 -21.53 -13.17 -6.55
C VAL A 48 -21.92 -13.79 -5.20
N ALA A 49 -23.18 -14.19 -5.01
CA ALA A 49 -23.61 -14.86 -3.78
C ALA A 49 -22.89 -16.18 -3.54
N ILE A 50 -22.49 -16.88 -4.61
CA ILE A 50 -21.81 -18.19 -4.50
C ILE A 50 -20.42 -18.05 -3.84
N PRO A 51 -19.48 -17.25 -4.35
CA PRO A 51 -18.21 -17.06 -3.65
C PRO A 51 -18.35 -16.47 -2.25
N CYS A 52 -19.35 -15.61 -1.99
CA CYS A 52 -19.62 -15.13 -0.63
C CYS A 52 -19.96 -16.29 0.32
N GLN A 53 -20.82 -17.21 -0.10
CA GLN A 53 -21.19 -18.38 0.70
C GLN A 53 -20.01 -19.34 0.91
N GLU A 54 -19.13 -19.49 -0.07
CA GLU A 54 -17.95 -20.34 0.07
C GLU A 54 -16.91 -19.72 1.04
N ILE A 55 -16.78 -18.40 1.06
CA ILE A 55 -15.92 -17.68 2.03
C ILE A 55 -16.53 -17.74 3.44
N ASP A 56 -17.85 -17.62 3.57
CA ASP A 56 -18.54 -17.72 4.86
C ASP A 56 -18.36 -19.11 5.49
N LYS A 57 -18.40 -20.18 4.68
CA LYS A 57 -18.15 -21.56 5.13
C LYS A 57 -16.70 -21.81 5.53
N ASP A 58 -15.77 -21.26 4.76
CA ASP A 58 -14.33 -21.38 4.97
C ASP A 58 -13.65 -20.05 4.64
N PRO A 59 -13.28 -19.25 5.66
CA PRO A 59 -12.66 -17.94 5.48
C PRO A 59 -11.38 -17.95 4.64
N SER A 60 -10.67 -19.07 4.55
CA SER A 60 -9.45 -19.19 3.73
C SER A 60 -9.75 -19.02 2.23
N ASN A 61 -10.95 -19.28 1.80
CA ASN A 61 -11.40 -19.08 0.42
C ASN A 61 -11.41 -17.61 -0.02
N VAL A 62 -11.24 -16.63 0.90
CA VAL A 62 -11.08 -15.22 0.54
C VAL A 62 -9.86 -15.02 -0.38
N TYR A 63 -8.78 -15.76 -0.15
CA TYR A 63 -7.58 -15.71 -0.99
C TYR A 63 -7.77 -16.34 -2.37
N LYS A 64 -8.74 -17.24 -2.51
CA LYS A 64 -9.05 -17.91 -3.78
C LYS A 64 -9.99 -17.10 -4.66
N TYR A 65 -10.95 -16.38 -4.06
CA TYR A 65 -12.04 -15.75 -4.79
C TYR A 65 -11.96 -14.22 -4.83
N THR A 66 -10.98 -13.60 -4.15
CA THR A 66 -10.80 -12.15 -4.14
C THR A 66 -9.35 -11.75 -4.47
N ASN A 67 -9.14 -10.45 -4.71
CA ASN A 67 -7.80 -9.90 -4.93
C ASN A 67 -6.95 -9.82 -3.65
N LYS A 68 -7.49 -10.18 -2.48
CA LYS A 68 -6.72 -10.23 -1.23
C LYS A 68 -5.47 -11.11 -1.35
N SER A 69 -5.49 -12.11 -2.23
CA SER A 69 -4.34 -12.99 -2.50
C SER A 69 -3.10 -12.26 -3.04
N ASN A 70 -3.27 -11.10 -3.66
CA ASN A 70 -2.19 -10.33 -4.29
C ASN A 70 -2.27 -8.83 -4.01
N LEU A 71 -2.98 -8.41 -2.98
CA LEU A 71 -3.19 -7.00 -2.65
C LEU A 71 -2.51 -6.64 -1.34
N VAL A 72 -1.56 -5.69 -1.38
CA VAL A 72 -0.87 -5.13 -0.21
C VAL A 72 -1.33 -3.69 0.02
N ALA A 73 -1.47 -3.30 1.29
CA ALA A 73 -1.62 -1.90 1.64
C ALA A 73 -0.23 -1.27 1.87
N VAL A 74 0.06 -0.15 1.22
CA VAL A 74 1.15 0.75 1.61
C VAL A 74 0.55 1.84 2.48
N ILE A 75 0.91 1.87 3.76
CA ILE A 75 0.26 2.73 4.75
C ILE A 75 1.25 3.72 5.35
N SER A 76 0.87 4.99 5.36
CA SER A 76 1.67 6.09 5.90
C SER A 76 0.80 7.12 6.63
N ASN A 77 1.41 7.87 7.56
CA ASN A 77 0.85 9.13 8.04
C ASN A 77 1.69 10.35 7.62
N GLY A 78 2.72 10.14 6.81
CA GLY A 78 3.56 11.19 6.25
C GLY A 78 4.38 11.95 7.27
N THR A 79 4.74 11.31 8.40
CA THR A 79 5.47 11.98 9.49
C THR A 79 7.00 11.93 9.35
N ALA A 80 7.53 11.11 8.43
CA ALA A 80 8.97 11.00 8.18
C ALA A 80 9.29 10.80 6.70
N VAL A 81 8.72 11.62 5.83
CA VAL A 81 8.95 11.53 4.38
C VAL A 81 10.39 11.91 4.06
N LEU A 82 11.08 11.03 3.33
CA LEU A 82 12.52 11.12 3.06
C LEU A 82 12.93 12.51 2.54
N GLY A 83 13.79 13.20 3.29
CA GLY A 83 14.32 14.51 2.96
C GLY A 83 13.35 15.69 3.16
N LEU A 84 12.08 15.42 3.51
CA LEU A 84 11.04 16.44 3.70
C LEU A 84 10.50 16.51 5.13
N GLY A 85 10.62 15.39 5.90
CA GLY A 85 10.15 15.32 7.28
C GLY A 85 8.64 15.13 7.40
N ASP A 86 8.04 15.75 8.42
CA ASP A 86 6.60 15.67 8.70
C ASP A 86 5.82 16.63 7.79
N ILE A 87 5.44 16.16 6.62
CA ILE A 87 4.66 16.91 5.64
C ILE A 87 3.18 16.48 5.58
N GLY A 88 2.82 15.46 6.37
CA GLY A 88 1.47 14.94 6.50
C GLY A 88 1.01 14.02 5.38
N PRO A 89 -0.16 13.38 5.58
CA PRO A 89 -0.63 12.28 4.72
C PRO A 89 -0.88 12.70 3.27
N ASN A 90 -1.53 13.83 3.03
CA ASN A 90 -1.84 14.27 1.65
C ASN A 90 -0.58 14.54 0.82
N ALA A 91 0.43 15.16 1.43
CA ALA A 91 1.66 15.51 0.72
C ALA A 91 2.58 14.29 0.53
N SER A 92 2.44 13.24 1.34
CA SER A 92 3.19 11.97 1.18
C SER A 92 2.62 11.07 0.08
N LYS A 93 1.37 11.26 -0.34
CA LYS A 93 0.71 10.39 -1.33
C LYS A 93 1.52 10.15 -2.61
N PRO A 94 2.19 11.12 -3.23
CA PRO A 94 3.02 10.83 -4.41
C PRO A 94 4.15 9.82 -4.15
N VAL A 95 4.67 9.76 -2.92
CA VAL A 95 5.68 8.78 -2.51
C VAL A 95 5.05 7.40 -2.39
N MET A 96 3.88 7.30 -1.76
CA MET A 96 3.15 6.05 -1.56
C MET A 96 2.70 5.43 -2.90
N GLU A 97 2.21 6.23 -3.84
CA GLU A 97 1.96 5.77 -5.21
C GLU A 97 3.26 5.32 -5.92
N GLY A 98 4.39 5.95 -5.63
CA GLY A 98 5.70 5.51 -6.10
C GLY A 98 6.07 4.14 -5.56
N LYS A 99 5.85 3.90 -4.26
CA LYS A 99 6.05 2.59 -3.64
C LYS A 99 5.14 1.53 -4.27
N ALA A 100 3.87 1.85 -4.50
CA ALA A 100 2.92 0.98 -5.19
C ALA A 100 3.40 0.59 -6.60
N LEU A 101 3.92 1.54 -7.36
CA LEU A 101 4.52 1.29 -8.67
C LEU A 101 5.70 0.31 -8.59
N LEU A 102 6.58 0.46 -7.58
CA LEU A 102 7.72 -0.45 -7.38
C LEU A 102 7.26 -1.86 -7.03
N PHE A 103 6.28 -2.03 -6.15
CA PHE A 103 5.69 -3.34 -5.86
C PHE A 103 5.17 -4.03 -7.12
N LYS A 104 4.48 -3.26 -7.99
CA LYS A 104 3.94 -3.81 -9.25
C LYS A 104 5.04 -4.20 -10.22
N ILE A 105 6.05 -3.34 -10.43
CA ILE A 105 7.12 -3.59 -11.40
C ILE A 105 8.01 -4.76 -10.99
N PHE A 106 8.38 -4.86 -9.71
CA PHE A 106 9.39 -5.81 -9.26
C PHE A 106 8.82 -7.12 -8.74
N ALA A 107 7.58 -7.13 -8.26
CA ALA A 107 6.98 -8.31 -7.62
C ALA A 107 5.62 -8.71 -8.19
N ASP A 108 5.07 -7.94 -9.13
CA ASP A 108 3.70 -8.09 -9.67
C ASP A 108 2.62 -8.10 -8.57
N ILE A 109 2.86 -7.38 -7.47
CA ILE A 109 1.92 -7.20 -6.38
C ILE A 109 1.08 -5.96 -6.62
N ASP A 110 -0.24 -6.09 -6.47
CA ASP A 110 -1.17 -4.97 -6.49
C ASP A 110 -1.12 -4.22 -5.16
N VAL A 111 -1.25 -2.90 -5.20
CA VAL A 111 -1.18 -2.06 -4.01
C VAL A 111 -2.30 -1.04 -3.98
N PHE A 112 -2.91 -0.87 -2.81
CA PHE A 112 -3.59 0.37 -2.45
C PHE A 112 -2.73 1.16 -1.48
N ASP A 113 -2.45 2.42 -1.81
CA ASP A 113 -1.83 3.37 -0.89
C ASP A 113 -2.89 3.99 0.00
N ILE A 114 -2.63 4.00 1.31
CA ILE A 114 -3.56 4.46 2.34
C ILE A 114 -2.86 5.50 3.22
N GLU A 115 -3.23 6.74 3.06
CA GLU A 115 -2.69 7.85 3.84
C GLU A 115 -3.62 8.14 5.02
N ILE A 116 -3.16 7.88 6.24
CA ILE A 116 -3.93 8.02 7.47
C ILE A 116 -3.59 9.34 8.16
N ASN A 117 -4.60 10.20 8.36
CA ASN A 117 -4.44 11.46 9.09
C ASN A 117 -4.58 11.23 10.61
N GLU A 118 -3.68 10.43 11.16
CA GLU A 118 -3.59 10.17 12.60
C GLU A 118 -2.11 10.06 13.02
N LYS A 119 -1.74 10.76 14.08
CA LYS A 119 -0.37 10.76 14.63
C LYS A 119 -0.26 10.00 15.95
N ASP A 120 -1.38 9.75 16.62
CA ASP A 120 -1.40 8.91 17.81
C ASP A 120 -1.18 7.45 17.41
N PRO A 121 -0.15 6.76 17.92
CA PRO A 121 0.18 5.41 17.51
C PRO A 121 -0.92 4.39 17.77
N ASP A 122 -1.63 4.49 18.89
CA ASP A 122 -2.66 3.54 19.27
C ASP A 122 -3.89 3.67 18.35
N LYS A 123 -4.31 4.90 18.09
CA LYS A 123 -5.39 5.17 17.14
C LYS A 123 -5.02 4.79 15.71
N PHE A 124 -3.77 5.03 15.31
CA PHE A 124 -3.26 4.60 14.00
C PHE A 124 -3.36 3.07 13.86
N VAL A 125 -2.93 2.33 14.86
CA VAL A 125 -3.05 0.86 14.92
C VAL A 125 -4.51 0.43 14.82
N ASP A 126 -5.43 1.06 15.52
CA ASP A 126 -6.86 0.74 15.46
C ASP A 126 -7.46 0.96 14.06
N VAL A 127 -7.08 2.03 13.37
CA VAL A 127 -7.50 2.28 11.98
C VAL A 127 -6.97 1.19 11.06
N VAL A 128 -5.67 0.88 11.15
CA VAL A 128 -5.04 -0.15 10.29
C VAL A 128 -5.67 -1.52 10.52
N LYS A 129 -5.93 -1.89 11.77
CA LYS A 129 -6.65 -3.14 12.11
C LYS A 129 -8.01 -3.20 11.46
N SER A 130 -8.77 -2.11 11.51
CA SER A 130 -10.12 -2.05 10.97
C SER A 130 -10.19 -2.29 9.46
N ILE A 131 -9.16 -1.89 8.71
CA ILE A 131 -9.08 -2.04 7.24
C ILE A 131 -8.28 -3.27 6.80
N SER A 132 -7.55 -3.93 7.69
CA SER A 132 -6.61 -5.02 7.37
C SER A 132 -7.26 -6.22 6.70
N THR A 133 -8.56 -6.43 6.90
CA THR A 133 -9.32 -7.53 6.28
C THR A 133 -9.30 -7.51 4.76
N THR A 134 -9.09 -6.34 4.16
CA THR A 134 -9.02 -6.16 2.70
C THR A 134 -7.73 -6.70 2.09
N PHE A 135 -6.64 -6.74 2.86
CA PHE A 135 -5.29 -6.93 2.36
C PHE A 135 -4.69 -8.29 2.70
N GLY A 136 -3.82 -8.78 1.83
CA GLY A 136 -2.98 -9.95 2.08
C GLY A 136 -1.68 -9.64 2.82
N GLY A 137 -1.31 -8.36 2.93
CA GLY A 137 -0.15 -7.87 3.67
C GLY A 137 -0.14 -6.36 3.80
N ILE A 138 0.73 -5.84 4.67
CA ILE A 138 0.86 -4.41 4.95
C ILE A 138 2.33 -4.01 4.91
N ASN A 139 2.63 -2.97 4.14
CA ASN A 139 3.87 -2.22 4.17
C ASN A 139 3.64 -0.87 4.85
N LEU A 140 4.29 -0.63 5.97
CA LEU A 140 4.33 0.68 6.62
C LEU A 140 5.46 1.51 6.00
N GLU A 141 5.20 2.79 5.71
CA GLU A 141 6.14 3.66 5.02
C GLU A 141 6.12 5.07 5.61
N ASP A 142 7.29 5.71 5.70
CA ASP A 142 7.43 7.13 6.08
C ASP A 142 6.75 7.50 7.41
N ILE A 143 6.77 6.59 8.38
CA ILE A 143 6.30 6.83 9.75
C ILE A 143 7.50 7.11 10.63
N LYS A 144 7.47 8.21 11.38
CA LYS A 144 8.60 8.63 12.21
C LYS A 144 8.89 7.66 13.36
N ALA A 145 10.17 7.57 13.73
CA ALA A 145 10.60 6.92 14.96
C ALA A 145 10.44 7.89 16.16
N PRO A 146 10.14 7.38 17.38
CA PRO A 146 10.05 5.97 17.75
C PRO A 146 8.68 5.34 17.50
N GLU A 147 7.67 6.10 17.11
CA GLU A 147 6.28 5.64 16.93
C GLU A 147 6.18 4.46 15.93
N ALA A 148 6.98 4.49 14.86
CA ALA A 148 7.04 3.42 13.85
C ALA A 148 7.30 2.04 14.48
N PHE A 149 8.21 1.95 15.45
CA PHE A 149 8.56 0.69 16.11
C PHE A 149 7.40 0.11 16.92
N LYS A 150 6.66 0.98 17.62
CA LYS A 150 5.47 0.58 18.38
C LYS A 150 4.37 0.11 17.43
N ILE A 151 4.06 0.91 16.41
CA ILE A 151 3.00 0.62 15.44
C ILE A 151 3.25 -0.73 14.76
N GLU A 152 4.44 -0.95 14.22
CA GLU A 152 4.80 -2.20 13.57
C GLU A 152 4.65 -3.39 14.52
N LYS A 153 5.24 -3.31 15.71
CA LYS A 153 5.17 -4.37 16.72
C LYS A 153 3.73 -4.71 17.10
N ASP A 154 2.91 -3.69 17.32
CA ASP A 154 1.53 -3.87 17.74
C ASP A 154 0.69 -4.50 16.63
N LEU A 155 0.90 -4.11 15.38
CA LEU A 155 0.24 -4.70 14.22
C LEU A 155 0.67 -6.15 13.97
N ILE A 156 1.97 -6.46 14.05
CA ILE A 156 2.48 -7.85 13.94
C ILE A 156 1.82 -8.76 14.97
N ASN A 157 1.65 -8.27 16.21
CA ASN A 157 1.05 -9.07 17.29
C ASN A 157 -0.46 -9.23 17.18
N GLN A 158 -1.14 -8.41 16.39
CA GLN A 158 -2.61 -8.34 16.38
C GLN A 158 -3.24 -8.73 15.04
N LEU A 159 -2.44 -8.96 14.00
CA LEU A 159 -2.90 -9.32 12.66
C LEU A 159 -2.35 -10.66 12.23
N ASP A 160 -3.15 -11.44 11.50
CA ASP A 160 -2.78 -12.73 10.92
C ASP A 160 -2.18 -12.62 9.51
N ILE A 161 -1.88 -11.39 9.06
CA ILE A 161 -1.25 -11.11 7.76
C ILE A 161 0.15 -10.50 7.98
N PRO A 162 1.09 -10.67 7.04
CA PRO A 162 2.42 -10.06 7.13
C PRO A 162 2.35 -8.53 7.26
N VAL A 163 3.12 -7.99 8.19
CA VAL A 163 3.33 -6.55 8.37
C VAL A 163 4.82 -6.27 8.40
N MET A 164 5.26 -5.26 7.66
CA MET A 164 6.65 -4.83 7.59
C MET A 164 6.73 -3.31 7.51
N HIS A 165 7.72 -2.72 8.19
CA HIS A 165 8.09 -1.32 8.01
C HIS A 165 9.34 -1.25 7.10
N ASP A 166 9.18 -0.77 5.86
CA ASP A 166 10.24 -0.84 4.85
C ASP A 166 11.45 0.04 5.18
N ASP A 167 11.25 1.27 5.65
CA ASP A 167 12.35 2.17 6.03
C ASP A 167 13.28 1.54 7.07
N GLN A 168 12.75 0.67 7.92
CA GLN A 168 13.51 -0.05 8.93
C GLN A 168 14.13 -1.33 8.35
N HIS A 169 13.31 -2.25 7.86
CA HIS A 169 13.74 -3.59 7.49
C HIS A 169 14.31 -3.67 6.07
N GLY A 170 13.70 -2.98 5.10
CA GLY A 170 14.23 -2.90 3.74
C GLY A 170 15.59 -2.23 3.70
N THR A 171 15.74 -1.12 4.43
CA THR A 171 17.02 -0.42 4.58
C THR A 171 18.08 -1.29 5.27
N ALA A 172 17.69 -2.05 6.31
CA ALA A 172 18.62 -2.97 7.00
C ALA A 172 19.08 -4.09 6.06
N ILE A 173 18.19 -4.69 5.29
CA ILE A 173 18.51 -5.76 4.34
C ILE A 173 19.50 -5.27 3.27
N ILE A 174 19.22 -4.14 2.64
CA ILE A 174 20.08 -3.59 1.58
C ILE A 174 21.44 -3.17 2.11
N SER A 175 21.47 -2.56 3.31
CA SER A 175 22.73 -2.17 3.95
C SER A 175 23.58 -3.37 4.32
N ALA A 176 22.98 -4.42 4.87
CA ALA A 176 23.67 -5.67 5.17
C ALA A 176 24.20 -6.34 3.90
N ALA A 177 23.41 -6.40 2.84
CA ALA A 177 23.85 -6.94 1.55
C ALA A 177 25.04 -6.19 0.96
N ALA A 178 25.05 -4.86 1.06
CA ALA A 178 26.15 -4.02 0.60
C ALA A 178 27.44 -4.19 1.43
N LEU A 179 27.32 -4.53 2.70
CA LEU A 179 28.47 -4.76 3.58
C LEU A 179 29.08 -6.16 3.40
N LEU A 180 28.30 -7.13 2.91
CA LEU A 180 28.73 -8.52 2.68
C LEU A 180 29.37 -8.74 1.30
N ASN A 181 29.21 -7.80 0.37
CA ASN A 181 29.77 -7.83 -0.98
C ASN A 181 30.92 -6.82 -1.13
#